data_1cd20aa11444ab55f007f14c87134623
#
_entry.id   1cd20aa11444ab55f007f14c87134623
#
_cell.length_a   1.000
_cell.length_b   1.000
_cell.length_c   1.000
_cell.angle_alpha   90.00
_cell.angle_beta   90.00
_cell.angle_gamma   90.00
#
_symmetry.space_group_name_H-M   'P 1'
#
loop_
_entity.id
_entity.type
_entity.pdbx_description
1 polymer ?
#
loop_
_entity_poly.entity_id
_entity_poly.type
_entity_poly.pdbx_seq_one_letter_code
_entity_poly.pdbx_strand_id
1 'polypeptide(L)'
;MSSSDARDFLRILAPAMAQAAAIAAALEGRVPNVRKPGAETEVKAALTIADTAAQEALLIPLAIAFRDARLEAEEDTSSVALFTGRDARRRIVIDPIDGTLHFYLGGLGPYAVMAGLAEDARYEGALVALPREGFLFQARRGEGARRRRLPAGRFETASVGHGGAGLLLSDGVPDAVAERLRARGFEVGRGCGGAVAIAPLLPGVRGGMRVAKSDTISTRGRIGLLIAAEAGARIETGNGEPFPTAIDAPADTLVVASDAEIARELRAALAP
;
A
#
# COMPACT_ATOMS: atom_id res chain seq x y z
N MET A 1 23.35 12.42 1.87
CA MET A 1 22.24 11.56 1.39
C MET A 1 22.51 11.19 -0.06
N SER A 2 22.62 9.94 -0.37
CA SER A 2 22.76 9.52 -1.78
C SER A 2 21.36 9.51 -2.40
N SER A 3 21.01 10.54 -3.14
CA SER A 3 19.85 10.63 -4.07
C SER A 3 19.79 9.42 -5.04
N SER A 4 20.81 8.61 -5.03
CA SER A 4 21.05 7.41 -5.81
C SER A 4 20.20 6.22 -5.35
N ASP A 5 20.14 5.95 -4.03
CA ASP A 5 19.58 4.68 -3.52
C ASP A 5 18.09 4.52 -3.80
N ALA A 6 17.28 5.56 -3.55
CA ALA A 6 15.86 5.50 -3.85
C ALA A 6 15.57 5.43 -5.37
N ARG A 7 16.39 6.07 -6.21
CA ARG A 7 16.28 5.95 -7.66
C ARG A 7 16.63 4.55 -8.13
N ASP A 8 17.70 3.97 -7.61
CA ASP A 8 18.11 2.60 -7.93
C ASP A 8 17.09 1.58 -7.44
N PHE A 9 16.53 1.77 -6.24
CA PHE A 9 15.44 0.97 -5.72
C PHE A 9 14.24 0.93 -6.69
N LEU A 10 13.75 2.10 -7.12
CA LEU A 10 12.63 2.18 -8.05
C LEU A 10 12.98 1.56 -9.41
N ARG A 11 14.17 1.80 -9.93
CA ARG A 11 14.62 1.27 -11.23
C ARG A 11 14.71 -0.26 -11.22
N ILE A 12 15.27 -0.83 -10.16
CA ILE A 12 15.42 -2.28 -9.99
C ILE A 12 14.07 -2.95 -9.77
N LEU A 13 13.23 -2.31 -8.93
CA LEU A 13 12.03 -2.97 -8.45
C LEU A 13 10.82 -2.80 -9.36
N ALA A 14 10.73 -1.75 -10.18
CA ALA A 14 9.57 -1.53 -11.04
C ALA A 14 9.27 -2.71 -12.02
N PRO A 15 10.26 -3.37 -12.67
CA PRO A 15 9.98 -4.59 -13.44
C PRO A 15 9.59 -5.78 -12.56
N ALA A 16 10.21 -5.96 -11.40
CA ALA A 16 9.90 -7.03 -10.45
C ALA A 16 8.48 -6.88 -9.86
N MET A 17 8.05 -5.65 -9.58
CA MET A 17 6.67 -5.36 -9.16
C MET A 17 5.64 -5.76 -10.23
N ALA A 18 5.95 -5.53 -11.51
CA ALA A 18 5.06 -5.98 -12.59
C ALA A 18 4.99 -7.52 -12.67
N GLN A 19 6.11 -8.21 -12.44
CA GLN A 19 6.13 -9.68 -12.38
C GLN A 19 5.35 -10.20 -11.16
N ALA A 20 5.58 -9.64 -9.96
CA ALA A 20 4.85 -10.01 -8.75
C ALA A 20 3.34 -9.78 -8.92
N ALA A 21 2.93 -8.65 -9.49
CA ALA A 21 1.54 -8.36 -9.82
C ALA A 21 0.94 -9.37 -10.83
N ALA A 22 1.72 -9.78 -11.83
CA ALA A 22 1.29 -10.79 -12.80
C ALA A 22 1.14 -12.18 -12.16
N ILE A 23 2.06 -12.57 -11.25
CA ILE A 23 1.97 -13.80 -10.46
C ILE A 23 0.68 -13.78 -9.63
N ALA A 24 0.45 -12.73 -8.86
CA ALA A 24 -0.74 -12.57 -8.05
C ALA A 24 -2.02 -12.67 -8.91
N ALA A 25 -2.11 -11.93 -10.01
CA ALA A 25 -3.26 -11.96 -10.90
C ALA A 25 -3.49 -13.35 -11.56
N ALA A 26 -2.42 -14.07 -11.94
CA ALA A 26 -2.52 -15.38 -12.54
C ALA A 26 -3.02 -16.46 -11.56
N LEU A 27 -2.74 -16.30 -10.27
CA LEU A 27 -3.09 -17.27 -9.22
C LEU A 27 -4.36 -16.88 -8.44
N GLU A 28 -4.89 -15.69 -8.66
CA GLU A 28 -6.12 -15.22 -8.01
C GLU A 28 -7.29 -16.18 -8.25
N GLY A 29 -7.96 -16.58 -7.16
CA GLY A 29 -9.07 -17.55 -7.19
C GLY A 29 -8.68 -18.99 -7.56
N ARG A 30 -7.38 -19.28 -7.74
CA ARG A 30 -6.88 -20.62 -8.13
C ARG A 30 -6.07 -21.32 -7.04
N VAL A 31 -5.73 -20.59 -5.99
CA VAL A 31 -4.91 -21.12 -4.89
C VAL A 31 -5.67 -21.12 -3.58
N PRO A 32 -5.52 -22.17 -2.74
CA PRO A 32 -6.16 -22.22 -1.44
C PRO A 32 -5.46 -21.29 -0.46
N ASN A 33 -6.21 -20.86 0.57
CA ASN A 33 -5.64 -20.27 1.76
C ASN A 33 -4.91 -21.33 2.58
N VAL A 34 -3.63 -21.07 2.91
CA VAL A 34 -2.83 -21.90 3.82
C VAL A 34 -2.64 -21.10 5.10
N ARG A 35 -3.17 -21.58 6.22
CA ARG A 35 -3.10 -20.85 7.49
C ARG A 35 -1.67 -20.77 8.01
N LYS A 36 -1.18 -19.54 8.29
CA LYS A 36 0.12 -19.32 8.94
C LYS A 36 0.11 -19.89 10.36
N PRO A 37 1.11 -20.69 10.78
CA PRO A 37 1.21 -21.16 12.14
C PRO A 37 1.34 -19.99 13.14
N GLY A 38 0.64 -20.09 14.28
CA GLY A 38 0.76 -19.11 15.36
C GLY A 38 0.10 -17.74 15.12
N ALA A 39 -0.64 -17.56 14.02
CA ALA A 39 -1.33 -16.29 13.75
C ALA A 39 -2.52 -16.08 14.71
N GLU A 40 -2.61 -14.87 15.27
CA GLU A 40 -3.64 -14.51 16.26
C GLU A 40 -5.04 -14.37 15.66
N THR A 41 -5.15 -14.03 14.39
CA THR A 41 -6.42 -13.84 13.67
C THR A 41 -6.40 -14.50 12.31
N GLU A 42 -7.59 -14.84 11.76
CA GLU A 42 -7.69 -15.41 10.41
C GLU A 42 -7.12 -14.48 9.33
N VAL A 43 -7.29 -13.17 9.49
CA VAL A 43 -6.72 -12.17 8.57
C VAL A 43 -5.19 -12.22 8.56
N LYS A 44 -4.55 -12.29 9.74
CA LYS A 44 -3.10 -12.43 9.86
C LYS A 44 -2.62 -13.84 9.48
N ALA A 45 -3.51 -14.83 9.54
CA ALA A 45 -3.20 -16.21 9.19
C ALA A 45 -3.27 -16.48 7.68
N ALA A 46 -3.92 -15.62 6.91
CA ALA A 46 -4.10 -15.83 5.47
C ALA A 46 -2.75 -15.80 4.75
N LEU A 47 -2.46 -16.85 4.01
CA LEU A 47 -1.27 -17.05 3.20
C LEU A 47 -1.63 -17.88 1.99
N THR A 48 -1.10 -17.56 0.85
CA THR A 48 -1.18 -18.40 -0.35
C THR A 48 0.20 -18.60 -0.96
N ILE A 49 0.35 -19.58 -1.85
CA ILE A 49 1.59 -19.74 -2.62
C ILE A 49 1.88 -18.50 -3.49
N ALA A 50 0.85 -17.69 -3.77
CA ALA A 50 1.01 -16.44 -4.50
C ALA A 50 1.79 -15.41 -3.68
N ASP A 51 1.55 -15.32 -2.36
CA ASP A 51 2.27 -14.40 -1.46
C ASP A 51 3.78 -14.73 -1.48
N THR A 52 4.14 -16.00 -1.30
CA THR A 52 5.55 -16.44 -1.31
C THR A 52 6.20 -16.23 -2.67
N ALA A 53 5.52 -16.57 -3.76
CA ALA A 53 6.06 -16.40 -5.11
C ALA A 53 6.22 -14.93 -5.50
N ALA A 54 5.25 -14.08 -5.14
CA ALA A 54 5.33 -12.64 -5.35
C ALA A 54 6.47 -12.02 -4.53
N GLN A 55 6.62 -12.42 -3.25
CA GLN A 55 7.72 -11.94 -2.41
C GLN A 55 9.09 -12.32 -2.99
N GLU A 56 9.30 -13.58 -3.40
CA GLU A 56 10.57 -14.01 -4.00
C GLU A 56 10.91 -13.21 -5.27
N ALA A 57 9.93 -12.93 -6.11
CA ALA A 57 10.12 -12.09 -7.30
C ALA A 57 10.62 -10.68 -6.96
N LEU A 58 10.25 -10.13 -5.80
CA LEU A 58 10.69 -8.84 -5.31
C LEU A 58 12.06 -8.89 -4.63
N LEU A 59 12.31 -9.91 -3.78
CA LEU A 59 13.49 -9.98 -2.95
C LEU A 59 14.75 -10.32 -3.72
N ILE A 60 14.69 -11.22 -4.72
CA ILE A 60 15.87 -11.65 -5.47
C ILE A 60 16.63 -10.47 -6.11
N PRO A 61 15.99 -9.57 -6.90
CA PRO A 61 16.71 -8.44 -7.49
C PRO A 61 17.16 -7.41 -6.44
N LEU A 62 16.44 -7.26 -5.33
CA LEU A 62 16.83 -6.35 -4.25
C LEU A 62 18.06 -6.85 -3.49
N ALA A 63 18.17 -8.15 -3.24
CA ALA A 63 19.30 -8.73 -2.50
C ALA A 63 20.65 -8.50 -3.20
N ILE A 64 20.65 -8.29 -4.53
CA ILE A 64 21.87 -7.99 -5.29
C ILE A 64 22.37 -6.57 -4.98
N ALA A 65 21.45 -5.59 -4.90
CA ALA A 65 21.80 -4.18 -4.78
C ALA A 65 21.68 -3.62 -3.34
N PHE A 66 20.86 -4.23 -2.50
CA PHE A 66 20.50 -3.73 -1.17
C PHE A 66 20.68 -4.76 -0.07
N ARG A 67 21.62 -5.68 -0.25
CA ARG A 67 21.90 -6.77 0.70
C ARG A 67 22.11 -6.31 2.14
N ASP A 68 22.71 -5.14 2.33
CA ASP A 68 23.04 -4.61 3.65
C ASP A 68 21.85 -3.92 4.34
N ALA A 69 20.76 -3.62 3.62
CA ALA A 69 19.57 -3.01 4.21
C ALA A 69 18.89 -3.97 5.21
N ARG A 70 18.23 -3.40 6.22
CA ARG A 70 17.33 -4.15 7.08
C ARG A 70 16.07 -4.50 6.29
N LEU A 71 15.74 -5.78 6.18
CA LEU A 71 14.52 -6.23 5.54
C LEU A 71 13.38 -6.39 6.55
N GLU A 72 12.20 -5.92 6.18
CA GLU A 72 10.90 -6.18 6.82
C GLU A 72 9.98 -6.78 5.75
N ALA A 73 10.02 -8.08 5.59
CA ALA A 73 9.16 -8.84 4.70
C ALA A 73 7.98 -9.42 5.47
N GLU A 74 6.90 -9.73 4.78
CA GLU A 74 5.73 -10.35 5.42
C GLU A 74 5.91 -11.85 5.60
N GLU A 75 6.51 -12.53 4.58
CA GLU A 75 6.66 -13.96 4.54
C GLU A 75 8.10 -14.37 4.84
N ASP A 76 8.25 -15.50 5.54
CA ASP A 76 9.55 -16.13 5.75
C ASP A 76 9.89 -17.02 4.55
N THR A 77 10.57 -16.43 3.56
CA THR A 77 10.96 -17.11 2.32
C THR A 77 12.47 -17.20 2.20
N SER A 78 12.96 -18.06 1.30
CA SER A 78 14.40 -18.38 1.18
C SER A 78 15.27 -17.14 0.94
N SER A 79 14.78 -16.17 0.17
CA SER A 79 15.55 -14.95 -0.14
C SER A 79 15.66 -13.96 1.02
N VAL A 80 14.91 -14.11 2.10
CA VAL A 80 15.03 -13.28 3.32
C VAL A 80 16.44 -13.41 3.90
N ALA A 81 17.02 -14.62 3.90
CA ALA A 81 18.36 -14.89 4.42
C ALA A 81 19.49 -14.22 3.61
N LEU A 82 19.20 -13.67 2.44
CA LEU A 82 20.20 -12.94 1.63
C LEU A 82 20.47 -11.54 2.19
N PHE A 83 19.60 -11.00 3.01
CA PHE A 83 19.75 -9.66 3.61
C PHE A 83 20.46 -9.75 4.94
N THR A 84 21.50 -8.93 5.12
CA THR A 84 22.37 -8.98 6.32
C THR A 84 21.92 -7.99 7.40
N GLY A 85 21.10 -7.00 7.06
CA GLY A 85 20.63 -5.98 7.98
C GLY A 85 21.73 -5.07 8.55
N ARG A 86 22.92 -5.02 7.94
CA ARG A 86 24.08 -4.26 8.46
C ARG A 86 23.85 -2.76 8.46
N ASP A 87 23.12 -2.23 7.48
CA ASP A 87 22.72 -0.83 7.45
C ASP A 87 21.31 -0.67 8.04
N ALA A 88 21.25 -0.49 9.35
CA ALA A 88 19.96 -0.32 10.06
C ALA A 88 19.22 0.97 9.73
N ARG A 89 19.88 1.98 9.15
CA ARG A 89 19.23 3.22 8.70
C ARG A 89 18.40 2.98 7.45
N ARG A 90 18.83 2.05 6.57
CA ARG A 90 18.09 1.65 5.38
C ARG A 90 17.19 0.46 5.71
N ARG A 91 15.89 0.65 5.55
CA ARG A 91 14.88 -0.40 5.75
C ARG A 91 14.12 -0.62 4.45
N ILE A 92 14.08 -1.85 3.99
CA ILE A 92 13.22 -2.28 2.89
C ILE A 92 12.01 -2.97 3.52
N VAL A 93 10.82 -2.51 3.15
CA VAL A 93 9.54 -3.02 3.64
C VAL A 93 8.77 -3.60 2.45
N ILE A 94 8.37 -4.88 2.54
CA ILE A 94 7.68 -5.61 1.47
C ILE A 94 6.36 -6.16 2.02
N ASP A 95 5.31 -6.00 1.23
CA ASP A 95 4.02 -6.66 1.41
C ASP A 95 3.64 -7.28 0.05
N PRO A 96 3.77 -8.62 -0.11
CA PRO A 96 3.59 -9.28 -1.39
C PRO A 96 2.14 -9.31 -1.87
N ILE A 97 1.17 -9.44 -0.95
CA ILE A 97 -0.26 -9.34 -1.25
C ILE A 97 -0.99 -8.74 -0.04
N ASP A 98 -1.04 -7.40 0.06
CA ASP A 98 -1.86 -6.72 1.07
C ASP A 98 -3.35 -7.00 0.82
N GLY A 99 -4.01 -7.50 1.86
CA GLY A 99 -5.41 -7.88 1.79
C GLY A 99 -5.67 -9.30 1.31
N THR A 100 -4.80 -10.25 1.61
CA THR A 100 -4.88 -11.66 1.16
C THR A 100 -6.25 -12.27 1.40
N LEU A 101 -6.78 -12.22 2.62
CA LEU A 101 -8.02 -12.92 2.97
C LEU A 101 -9.26 -12.32 2.27
N HIS A 102 -9.48 -11.03 2.45
CA HIS A 102 -10.74 -10.41 2.05
C HIS A 102 -10.76 -9.97 0.59
N PHE A 103 -9.65 -9.47 0.09
CA PHE A 103 -9.56 -8.86 -1.23
C PHE A 103 -9.04 -9.84 -2.27
N TYR A 104 -7.93 -10.50 -1.99
CA TYR A 104 -7.36 -11.46 -2.92
C TYR A 104 -8.19 -12.75 -3.02
N LEU A 105 -8.51 -13.38 -1.90
CA LEU A 105 -9.29 -14.62 -1.87
C LEU A 105 -10.80 -14.38 -1.96
N GLY A 106 -11.29 -13.33 -1.31
CA GLY A 106 -12.72 -13.00 -1.25
C GLY A 106 -13.27 -12.19 -2.43
N GLY A 107 -12.41 -11.60 -3.27
CA GLY A 107 -12.83 -10.82 -4.42
C GLY A 107 -13.51 -9.48 -4.10
N LEU A 108 -13.41 -8.97 -2.87
CA LEU A 108 -14.22 -7.85 -2.37
C LEU A 108 -13.76 -6.45 -2.79
N GLY A 109 -12.65 -6.31 -3.51
CA GLY A 109 -12.11 -5.02 -3.93
C GLY A 109 -10.63 -5.11 -4.27
N PRO A 110 -9.94 -3.97 -4.46
CA PRO A 110 -8.54 -3.97 -4.80
C PRO A 110 -7.69 -4.58 -3.70
N TYR A 111 -6.72 -5.40 -4.10
CA TYR A 111 -5.58 -5.83 -3.30
C TYR A 111 -4.30 -5.22 -3.87
N ALA A 112 -3.20 -5.23 -3.11
CA ALA A 112 -1.99 -4.56 -3.52
C ALA A 112 -0.74 -5.43 -3.35
N VAL A 113 0.24 -5.24 -4.23
CA VAL A 113 1.65 -5.63 -4.02
C VAL A 113 2.41 -4.38 -3.70
N MET A 114 3.17 -4.36 -2.58
CA MET A 114 3.78 -3.13 -2.10
C MET A 114 5.24 -3.30 -1.72
N ALA A 115 6.03 -2.26 -2.02
CA ALA A 115 7.42 -2.18 -1.59
C ALA A 115 7.82 -0.74 -1.26
N GLY A 116 8.57 -0.55 -0.18
CA GLY A 116 9.08 0.73 0.26
C GLY A 116 10.55 0.66 0.69
N LEU A 117 11.32 1.67 0.32
CA LEU A 117 12.64 1.94 0.87
C LEU A 117 12.53 3.11 1.84
N ALA A 118 12.82 2.86 3.12
CA ALA A 118 12.90 3.90 4.13
C ALA A 118 14.36 4.16 4.53
N GLU A 119 14.67 5.43 4.82
CA GLU A 119 15.89 5.88 5.44
C GLU A 119 15.54 6.75 6.65
N ASP A 120 16.23 6.53 7.77
CA ASP A 120 15.98 7.24 9.03
C ASP A 120 14.48 7.35 9.39
N ALA A 121 13.78 6.21 9.33
CA ALA A 121 12.36 6.06 9.61
C ALA A 121 11.40 6.86 8.68
N ARG A 122 11.80 7.20 7.45
CA ARG A 122 10.95 7.83 6.44
C ARG A 122 11.06 7.11 5.10
N TYR A 123 9.93 6.92 4.41
CA TYR A 123 9.99 6.40 3.04
C TYR A 123 10.60 7.42 2.09
N GLU A 124 11.65 7.00 1.36
CA GLU A 124 12.33 7.75 0.32
C GLU A 124 11.96 7.27 -1.09
N GLY A 125 11.56 6.00 -1.20
CA GLY A 125 11.03 5.40 -2.41
C GLY A 125 9.88 4.44 -2.09
N ALA A 126 8.84 4.41 -2.92
CA ALA A 126 7.69 3.54 -2.76
C ALA A 126 7.13 3.08 -4.10
N LEU A 127 6.66 1.82 -4.13
CA LEU A 127 5.89 1.25 -5.25
C LEU A 127 4.64 0.55 -4.69
N VAL A 128 3.53 0.72 -5.39
CA VAL A 128 2.26 0.01 -5.13
C VAL A 128 1.70 -0.43 -6.46
N ALA A 129 1.55 -1.74 -6.64
CA ALA A 129 0.82 -2.30 -7.76
C ALA A 129 -0.57 -2.71 -7.32
N LEU A 130 -1.57 -2.41 -8.13
CA LEU A 130 -2.95 -2.86 -7.98
C LEU A 130 -3.28 -3.75 -9.17
N PRO A 131 -3.14 -5.08 -9.04
CA PRO A 131 -3.22 -5.99 -10.18
C PRO A 131 -4.59 -5.99 -10.88
N ARG A 132 -5.69 -5.94 -10.12
CA ARG A 132 -7.06 -5.88 -10.67
C ARG A 132 -7.33 -4.60 -11.42
N GLU A 133 -6.87 -3.47 -10.90
CA GLU A 133 -7.01 -2.15 -11.50
C GLU A 133 -6.07 -1.94 -12.69
N GLY A 134 -5.05 -2.81 -12.82
CA GLY A 134 -4.08 -2.80 -13.89
C GLY A 134 -3.09 -1.64 -13.82
N PHE A 135 -2.73 -1.18 -12.62
CA PHE A 135 -1.80 -0.07 -12.43
C PHE A 135 -0.63 -0.41 -11.51
N LEU A 136 0.52 0.17 -11.83
CA LEU A 136 1.67 0.31 -10.94
C LEU A 136 1.92 1.80 -10.70
N PHE A 137 1.94 2.19 -9.43
CA PHE A 137 2.29 3.51 -8.94
C PHE A 137 3.67 3.48 -8.30
N GLN A 138 4.42 4.57 -8.46
CA GLN A 138 5.68 4.78 -7.76
C GLN A 138 5.91 6.25 -7.43
N ALA A 139 6.68 6.49 -6.37
CA ALA A 139 7.18 7.81 -6.05
C ALA A 139 8.58 7.74 -5.44
N ARG A 140 9.37 8.80 -5.67
CA ARG A 140 10.55 9.17 -4.90
C ARG A 140 10.25 10.50 -4.20
N ARG A 141 10.68 10.62 -2.95
CA ARG A 141 10.47 11.84 -2.16
C ARG A 141 11.04 13.06 -2.88
N GLY A 142 10.18 14.09 -3.04
CA GLY A 142 10.51 15.34 -3.70
C GLY A 142 10.58 15.29 -5.24
N GLU A 143 10.19 14.17 -5.88
CA GLU A 143 10.22 14.04 -7.35
C GLU A 143 8.84 13.78 -7.98
N GLY A 144 7.78 13.87 -7.18
CA GLY A 144 6.43 13.59 -7.62
C GLY A 144 6.11 12.10 -7.77
N ALA A 145 4.84 11.81 -7.98
CA ALA A 145 4.34 10.47 -8.21
C ALA A 145 4.20 10.16 -9.70
N ARG A 146 4.38 8.90 -10.05
CA ARG A 146 4.21 8.39 -11.42
C ARG A 146 3.40 7.11 -11.40
N ARG A 147 2.66 6.86 -12.48
CA ARG A 147 1.94 5.61 -12.69
C ARG A 147 2.19 5.05 -14.07
N ARG A 148 1.97 3.75 -14.23
CA ARG A 148 1.87 3.09 -15.54
C ARG A 148 0.81 2.01 -15.51
N ARG A 149 0.29 1.65 -16.68
CA ARG A 149 -0.53 0.45 -16.83
C ARG A 149 0.34 -0.80 -16.74
N LEU A 150 -0.19 -1.83 -16.10
CA LEU A 150 0.40 -3.17 -16.11
C LEU A 150 -0.03 -3.92 -17.38
N PRO A 151 0.79 -4.86 -17.90
CA PRO A 151 2.13 -5.20 -17.41
C PRO A 151 3.25 -4.27 -17.95
N ALA A 152 3.07 -3.51 -19.01
CA ALA A 152 4.17 -2.91 -19.77
C ALA A 152 3.95 -1.45 -20.21
N GLY A 153 3.05 -0.71 -19.59
CA GLY A 153 2.84 0.71 -19.91
C GLY A 153 4.04 1.59 -19.60
N ARG A 154 4.12 2.77 -20.22
CA ARG A 154 5.11 3.79 -19.87
C ARG A 154 4.66 4.54 -18.62
N PHE A 155 5.63 4.98 -17.81
CA PHE A 155 5.35 5.83 -16.67
C PHE A 155 4.95 7.24 -17.13
N GLU A 156 3.83 7.70 -16.62
CA GLU A 156 3.30 9.07 -16.74
C GLU A 156 3.17 9.70 -15.34
N THR A 157 3.04 11.01 -15.27
CA THR A 157 2.79 11.71 -13.99
C THR A 157 1.47 11.22 -13.40
N ALA A 158 1.46 10.95 -12.11
CA ALA A 158 0.28 10.65 -11.34
C ALA A 158 -0.06 11.82 -10.42
N SER A 159 -1.30 12.23 -10.42
CA SER A 159 -1.85 13.27 -9.53
C SER A 159 -3.20 12.83 -8.99
N VAL A 160 -3.64 13.45 -7.91
CA VAL A 160 -4.98 13.21 -7.35
C VAL A 160 -6.07 13.58 -8.37
N GLY A 161 -7.12 12.77 -8.40
CA GLY A 161 -8.32 13.05 -9.19
C GLY A 161 -9.33 13.88 -8.40
N HIS A 162 -9.96 14.85 -9.07
CA HIS A 162 -11.02 15.68 -8.46
C HIS A 162 -12.43 15.33 -8.98
N GLY A 163 -12.53 14.39 -9.91
CA GLY A 163 -13.80 13.91 -10.45
C GLY A 163 -14.31 12.63 -9.80
N GLY A 164 -15.62 12.42 -9.87
CA GLY A 164 -16.28 11.24 -9.29
C GLY A 164 -16.74 11.44 -7.84
N ALA A 165 -17.42 10.43 -7.31
CA ALA A 165 -17.93 10.37 -5.94
C ALA A 165 -17.40 9.16 -5.16
N GLY A 166 -16.44 8.45 -5.70
CA GLY A 166 -15.89 7.22 -5.11
C GLY A 166 -15.07 7.48 -3.85
N LEU A 167 -15.30 6.65 -2.84
CA LEU A 167 -14.48 6.57 -1.62
C LEU A 167 -14.11 5.11 -1.38
N LEU A 168 -12.90 4.87 -0.88
CA LEU A 168 -12.40 3.54 -0.59
C LEU A 168 -12.12 3.37 0.90
N LEU A 169 -12.78 2.43 1.55
CA LEU A 169 -12.63 2.17 2.99
C LEU A 169 -11.94 0.82 3.22
N SER A 170 -11.06 0.76 4.22
CA SER A 170 -10.52 -0.53 4.66
C SER A 170 -11.53 -1.31 5.52
N ASP A 171 -11.31 -2.62 5.67
CA ASP A 171 -12.15 -3.50 6.50
C ASP A 171 -12.25 -3.07 7.98
N GLY A 172 -11.26 -2.34 8.50
CA GLY A 172 -11.29 -1.84 9.87
C GLY A 172 -12.26 -0.69 10.08
N VAL A 173 -12.78 -0.08 9.01
CA VAL A 173 -13.77 1.01 9.10
C VAL A 173 -15.16 0.41 9.29
N PRO A 174 -15.91 0.77 10.35
CA PRO A 174 -17.25 0.24 10.62
C PRO A 174 -18.24 0.49 9.47
N ASP A 175 -19.18 -0.42 9.25
CA ASP A 175 -20.21 -0.29 8.21
C ASP A 175 -21.09 0.94 8.40
N ALA A 176 -21.38 1.35 9.63
CA ALA A 176 -22.11 2.59 9.91
C ALA A 176 -21.43 3.84 9.34
N VAL A 177 -20.09 3.86 9.24
CA VAL A 177 -19.35 4.94 8.57
C VAL A 177 -19.61 4.92 7.06
N ALA A 178 -19.60 3.74 6.45
CA ALA A 178 -19.90 3.58 5.03
C ALA A 178 -21.35 4.02 4.71
N GLU A 179 -22.30 3.66 5.56
CA GLU A 179 -23.71 4.08 5.41
C GLU A 179 -23.88 5.59 5.51
N ARG A 180 -23.22 6.25 6.47
CA ARG A 180 -23.23 7.72 6.58
C ARG A 180 -22.66 8.40 5.35
N LEU A 181 -21.59 7.87 4.77
CA LEU A 181 -21.00 8.40 3.54
C LEU A 181 -21.93 8.20 2.32
N ARG A 182 -22.56 7.02 2.20
CA ARG A 182 -23.57 6.77 1.15
C ARG A 182 -24.77 7.71 1.26
N ALA A 183 -25.25 7.96 2.47
CA ALA A 183 -26.34 8.91 2.71
C ALA A 183 -26.00 10.35 2.30
N ARG A 184 -24.70 10.68 2.20
CA ARG A 184 -24.19 11.96 1.70
C ARG A 184 -23.92 11.96 0.17
N GLY A 185 -24.28 10.87 -0.53
CA GLY A 185 -24.14 10.75 -1.98
C GLY A 185 -22.83 10.21 -2.49
N PHE A 186 -21.96 9.65 -1.61
CA PHE A 186 -20.73 9.00 -2.03
C PHE A 186 -20.93 7.54 -2.45
N GLU A 187 -20.14 7.12 -3.44
CA GLU A 187 -20.02 5.73 -3.85
C GLU A 187 -18.93 5.06 -3.00
N VAL A 188 -19.32 4.23 -2.02
CA VAL A 188 -18.39 3.67 -1.05
C VAL A 188 -18.06 2.23 -1.38
N GLY A 189 -16.78 1.99 -1.73
CA GLY A 189 -16.19 0.67 -1.90
C GLY A 189 -15.33 0.24 -0.71
N ARG A 190 -14.93 -1.03 -0.72
CA ARG A 190 -13.95 -1.60 0.22
C ARG A 190 -12.64 -1.92 -0.52
N GLY A 191 -11.50 -1.83 0.19
CA GLY A 191 -10.21 -2.15 -0.37
C GLY A 191 -9.16 -2.46 0.72
N CYS A 192 -8.06 -3.07 0.31
CA CYS A 192 -6.91 -3.29 1.18
C CYS A 192 -6.26 -1.96 1.61
N GLY A 193 -5.42 -2.01 2.64
CA GLY A 193 -4.76 -0.82 3.18
C GLY A 193 -3.91 -0.07 2.16
N GLY A 194 -3.18 -0.79 1.31
CA GLY A 194 -2.35 -0.21 0.26
C GLY A 194 -3.14 0.52 -0.81
N ALA A 195 -4.29 -0.03 -1.22
CA ALA A 195 -5.20 0.62 -2.16
C ALA A 195 -5.83 1.87 -1.54
N VAL A 196 -6.25 1.79 -0.27
CA VAL A 196 -6.79 2.93 0.48
C VAL A 196 -5.76 4.06 0.59
N ALA A 197 -4.48 3.74 0.84
CA ALA A 197 -3.43 4.73 0.97
C ALA A 197 -3.18 5.57 -0.30
N ILE A 198 -3.55 5.04 -1.48
CA ILE A 198 -3.42 5.74 -2.77
C ILE A 198 -4.78 5.99 -3.45
N ALA A 199 -5.88 5.87 -2.71
CA ALA A 199 -7.23 5.94 -3.25
C ALA A 199 -7.50 7.16 -4.15
N PRO A 200 -7.08 8.41 -3.81
CA PRO A 200 -7.32 9.58 -4.66
C PRO A 200 -6.62 9.55 -6.03
N LEU A 201 -5.74 8.58 -6.29
CA LEU A 201 -5.07 8.40 -7.57
C LEU A 201 -5.82 7.43 -8.49
N LEU A 202 -6.86 6.77 -7.97
CA LEU A 202 -7.69 5.84 -8.73
C LEU A 202 -8.78 6.57 -9.51
N PRO A 203 -9.12 6.11 -10.72
CA PRO A 203 -10.17 6.75 -11.52
C PRO A 203 -11.52 6.83 -10.76
N GLY A 204 -12.09 8.02 -10.65
CA GLY A 204 -13.38 8.26 -10.00
C GLY A 204 -13.37 8.19 -8.48
N VAL A 205 -12.24 7.90 -7.84
CA VAL A 205 -12.10 7.84 -6.38
C VAL A 205 -11.46 9.12 -5.86
N ARG A 206 -12.10 9.76 -4.89
CA ARG A 206 -11.64 11.04 -4.32
C ARG A 206 -10.97 10.91 -2.98
N GLY A 207 -11.11 9.78 -2.30
CA GLY A 207 -10.50 9.60 -0.99
C GLY A 207 -10.57 8.19 -0.47
N GLY A 208 -9.86 7.97 0.62
CA GLY A 208 -9.84 6.71 1.34
C GLY A 208 -9.71 6.90 2.84
N MET A 209 -10.20 5.92 3.58
CA MET A 209 -10.08 5.89 5.03
C MET A 209 -9.68 4.50 5.51
N ARG A 210 -8.77 4.47 6.47
CA ARG A 210 -8.36 3.25 7.15
C ARG A 210 -8.38 3.47 8.66
N VAL A 211 -8.96 2.50 9.39
CA VAL A 211 -8.83 2.38 10.84
C VAL A 211 -7.98 1.14 11.11
N ALA A 212 -6.99 1.27 11.98
CA ALA A 212 -6.13 0.16 12.38
C ALA A 212 -6.96 -0.90 13.13
N LYS A 213 -6.65 -2.18 12.87
CA LYS A 213 -7.21 -3.31 13.64
C LYS A 213 -6.45 -3.57 14.94
N SER A 214 -5.34 -2.88 15.15
CA SER A 214 -4.50 -2.83 16.34
C SER A 214 -4.28 -1.36 16.70
N ASP A 215 -3.43 -1.07 17.68
CA ASP A 215 -3.23 0.30 18.19
C ASP A 215 -2.65 1.27 17.15
N THR A 216 -2.06 0.76 16.07
CA THR A 216 -1.44 1.61 15.04
C THR A 216 -1.43 0.98 13.66
N ILE A 217 -1.42 1.82 12.64
CA ILE A 217 -1.20 1.42 11.25
C ILE A 217 0.27 1.01 11.08
N SER A 218 0.49 -0.22 10.62
CA SER A 218 1.82 -0.82 10.45
C SER A 218 2.69 -0.05 9.45
N THR A 219 4.00 -0.31 9.49
CA THR A 219 4.98 0.21 8.51
C THR A 219 4.55 -0.11 7.07
N ARG A 220 4.17 -1.36 6.78
CA ARG A 220 3.66 -1.77 5.46
C ARG A 220 2.46 -0.93 5.01
N GLY A 221 1.51 -0.69 5.92
CA GLY A 221 0.32 0.10 5.63
C GLY A 221 0.57 1.58 5.30
N ARG A 222 1.81 2.04 5.43
CA ARG A 222 2.23 3.43 5.15
C ARG A 222 3.00 3.58 3.83
N ILE A 223 3.36 2.51 3.15
CA ILE A 223 4.15 2.55 1.91
C ILE A 223 3.49 3.47 0.87
N GLY A 224 2.20 3.31 0.64
CA GLY A 224 1.45 4.11 -0.33
C GLY A 224 1.36 5.60 -0.02
N LEU A 225 1.59 6.01 1.24
CA LEU A 225 1.46 7.41 1.65
C LEU A 225 2.51 8.32 1.01
N LEU A 226 3.72 7.82 0.73
CA LEU A 226 4.68 8.58 -0.06
C LEU A 226 4.14 8.89 -1.45
N ILE A 227 3.55 7.89 -2.11
CA ILE A 227 2.97 8.06 -3.45
C ILE A 227 1.83 9.07 -3.42
N ALA A 228 0.93 8.96 -2.44
CA ALA A 228 -0.18 9.87 -2.27
C ALA A 228 0.28 11.32 -2.00
N ALA A 229 1.28 11.50 -1.11
CA ALA A 229 1.84 12.81 -0.81
C ALA A 229 2.48 13.45 -2.04
N GLU A 230 3.30 12.70 -2.78
CA GLU A 230 3.98 13.16 -3.99
C GLU A 230 3.00 13.42 -5.15
N ALA A 231 1.79 12.86 -5.10
CA ALA A 231 0.69 13.13 -6.05
C ALA A 231 -0.19 14.32 -5.64
N GLY A 232 0.09 14.95 -4.48
CA GLY A 232 -0.66 16.10 -3.97
C GLY A 232 -1.88 15.75 -3.13
N ALA A 233 -1.99 14.51 -2.63
CA ALA A 233 -3.07 14.13 -1.72
C ALA A 233 -2.93 14.79 -0.35
N ARG A 234 -4.06 15.08 0.26
CA ARG A 234 -4.17 15.45 1.66
C ARG A 234 -4.17 14.20 2.52
N ILE A 235 -3.29 14.14 3.52
CA ILE A 235 -3.09 12.95 4.35
C ILE A 235 -3.16 13.37 5.82
N GLU A 236 -4.20 12.91 6.51
CA GLU A 236 -4.55 13.32 7.86
C GLU A 236 -4.86 12.11 8.75
N THR A 237 -4.83 12.34 10.05
CA THR A 237 -5.38 11.43 11.07
C THR A 237 -6.89 11.60 11.18
N GLY A 238 -7.56 10.76 11.96
CA GLY A 238 -9.00 10.85 12.19
C GLY A 238 -9.47 12.17 12.85
N ASN A 239 -8.59 12.84 13.58
CA ASN A 239 -8.84 14.15 14.21
C ASN A 239 -8.45 15.36 13.34
N GLY A 240 -7.94 15.13 12.13
CA GLY A 240 -7.61 16.18 11.16
C GLY A 240 -6.19 16.74 11.24
N GLU A 241 -5.36 16.20 12.13
CA GLU A 241 -3.94 16.54 12.19
C GLU A 241 -3.18 15.90 11.01
N PRO A 242 -2.07 16.50 10.56
CA PRO A 242 -1.21 15.87 9.58
C PRO A 242 -0.80 14.46 10.01
N PHE A 243 -0.94 13.49 9.10
CA PHE A 243 -0.53 12.12 9.40
C PHE A 243 1.01 12.05 9.57
N PRO A 244 1.53 11.35 10.59
CA PRO A 244 2.96 11.33 10.86
C PRO A 244 3.74 10.67 9.72
N THR A 245 4.81 11.33 9.28
CA THR A 245 5.70 10.85 8.20
C THR A 245 6.69 9.79 8.66
N ALA A 246 6.98 9.73 9.97
CA ALA A 246 7.81 8.68 10.53
C ALA A 246 7.05 7.36 10.52
N ILE A 247 7.66 6.31 9.93
CA ILE A 247 6.98 5.03 9.68
C ILE A 247 6.68 4.25 10.96
N ASP A 248 7.39 4.54 12.05
CA ASP A 248 7.23 3.90 13.36
C ASP A 248 6.36 4.75 14.33
N ALA A 249 5.92 5.98 13.94
CA ALA A 249 5.09 6.81 14.80
C ALA A 249 3.67 6.23 14.97
N PRO A 250 3.05 6.30 16.17
CA PRO A 250 1.71 5.78 16.37
C PRO A 250 0.67 6.61 15.59
N ALA A 251 -0.26 5.92 14.93
CA ALA A 251 -1.45 6.52 14.31
C ALA A 251 -2.43 5.39 14.01
N ASP A 252 -3.65 5.51 14.49
CA ASP A 252 -4.70 4.50 14.39
C ASP A 252 -5.66 4.73 13.22
N THR A 253 -5.80 5.96 12.78
CA THR A 253 -6.75 6.34 11.73
C THR A 253 -6.05 7.18 10.66
N LEU A 254 -6.21 6.75 9.40
CA LEU A 254 -5.70 7.41 8.21
C LEU A 254 -6.86 7.91 7.35
N VAL A 255 -6.80 9.17 6.98
CA VAL A 255 -7.65 9.78 5.95
C VAL A 255 -6.75 10.27 4.82
N VAL A 256 -6.99 9.81 3.61
CA VAL A 256 -6.32 10.26 2.38
C VAL A 256 -7.36 10.84 1.43
N ALA A 257 -7.18 12.06 0.96
CA ALA A 257 -8.19 12.77 0.19
C ALA A 257 -7.60 13.60 -0.95
N SER A 258 -8.37 13.81 -2.01
CA SER A 258 -8.01 14.69 -3.13
C SER A 258 -7.94 16.16 -2.72
N ASP A 259 -8.69 16.56 -1.70
CA ASP A 259 -8.81 17.94 -1.21
C ASP A 259 -9.36 18.01 0.22
N ALA A 260 -9.45 19.23 0.74
CA ALA A 260 -9.90 19.50 2.11
C ALA A 260 -11.38 19.17 2.35
N GLU A 261 -12.22 19.29 1.33
CA GLU A 261 -13.63 18.97 1.45
C GLU A 261 -13.86 17.49 1.67
N ILE A 262 -13.23 16.64 0.86
CA ILE A 262 -13.30 15.17 0.99
C ILE A 262 -12.68 14.70 2.32
N ALA A 263 -11.56 15.30 2.74
CA ALA A 263 -10.98 14.99 4.04
C ALA A 263 -11.97 15.28 5.18
N ARG A 264 -12.66 16.42 5.13
CA ARG A 264 -13.69 16.80 6.11
C ARG A 264 -14.87 15.82 6.11
N GLU A 265 -15.37 15.43 4.92
CA GLU A 265 -16.49 14.49 4.80
C GLU A 265 -16.14 13.10 5.39
N LEU A 266 -14.94 12.60 5.09
CA LEU A 266 -14.45 11.34 5.65
C LEU A 266 -14.37 11.41 7.18
N ARG A 267 -13.77 12.46 7.76
CA ARG A 267 -13.69 12.63 9.22
C ARG A 267 -15.05 12.81 9.87
N ALA A 268 -15.94 13.62 9.27
CA ALA A 268 -17.28 13.83 9.79
C ALA A 268 -18.12 12.54 9.83
N ALA A 269 -17.80 11.56 8.99
CA ALA A 269 -18.45 10.25 9.02
C ALA A 269 -17.90 9.34 10.14
N LEU A 270 -16.75 9.63 10.75
CA LEU A 270 -16.24 8.89 11.92
C LEU A 270 -17.00 9.27 13.21
N ALA A 271 -17.48 10.49 13.30
CA ALA A 271 -18.26 10.92 14.48
C ALA A 271 -19.51 10.05 14.65
N PRO A 272 -19.91 9.70 15.90
CA PRO A 272 -21.09 8.88 16.19
C PRO A 272 -22.40 9.54 15.72
#